data_c1a4f58ae278280be582e264b7a2173b
#
_entry.id   c1a4f58ae278280be582e264b7a2173b
#
_cell.length_a   1.000
_cell.length_b   1.000
_cell.length_c   1.000
_cell.angle_alpha   90.00
_cell.angle_beta   90.00
_cell.angle_gamma   90.00
#
_symmetry.space_group_name_H-M   'P 1'
#
loop_
_entity.id
_entity.type
_entity.pdbx_description
1 polymer ?
#
loop_
_entity_poly.entity_id
_entity_poly.type
_entity_poly.pdbx_seq_one_letter_code
_entity_poly.pdbx_strand_id
1 'polypeptide(L)'
;MFIVGLCMMICLLDTGRGVQSFAFGGGAGLLFVSIAPNFKDVDVRTVHKAGAILSGLCCIGWCISVNWIPTILISILYLIYLLRNGANTRIAKLFHLNNTKGLSHWLYWAEVFAFLDTFVTYWSIY
;
A
#
# COMPACT_ATOMS: atom_id res chain seq x y z
N MET A 1 6.35 9.49 8.73
CA MET A 1 5.96 8.07 8.52
C MET A 1 5.85 7.26 9.81
N PHE A 2 6.79 7.34 10.76
CA PHE A 2 6.74 6.56 12.01
C PHE A 2 5.43 6.76 12.80
N ILE A 3 5.08 8.03 13.09
CA ILE A 3 3.83 8.36 13.81
C ILE A 3 2.60 7.88 13.04
N VAL A 4 2.60 8.03 11.72
CA VAL A 4 1.49 7.56 10.86
C VAL A 4 1.32 6.05 10.95
N GLY A 5 2.41 5.29 10.87
CA GLY A 5 2.38 3.83 11.02
C GLY A 5 1.87 3.37 12.38
N LEU A 6 2.31 4.05 13.45
CA LEU A 6 1.88 3.75 14.81
C LEU A 6 0.39 4.07 15.00
N CYS A 7 -0.04 5.27 14.61
CA CYS A 7 -1.46 5.67 14.69
C CYS A 7 -2.35 4.73 13.89
N MET A 8 -1.95 4.42 12.66
CA MET A 8 -2.70 3.51 11.80
C MET A 8 -2.82 2.12 12.45
N MET A 9 -1.72 1.57 12.96
CA MET A 9 -1.74 0.27 13.66
C MET A 9 -2.71 0.28 14.83
N ILE A 10 -2.63 1.30 15.70
CA ILE A 10 -3.52 1.44 16.86
C ILE A 10 -4.97 1.54 16.41
N CYS A 11 -5.28 2.45 15.45
CA CYS A 11 -6.64 2.65 14.97
C CYS A 11 -7.24 1.38 14.37
N LEU A 12 -6.49 0.65 13.53
CA LEU A 12 -7.00 -0.57 12.90
C LEU A 12 -7.21 -1.70 13.91
N LEU A 13 -6.30 -1.85 14.89
CA LEU A 13 -6.42 -2.85 15.95
C LEU A 13 -7.60 -2.52 16.90
N ASP A 14 -7.83 -1.25 17.20
CA ASP A 14 -8.90 -0.79 18.08
C ASP A 14 -10.30 -1.08 17.51
N THR A 15 -10.44 -1.17 16.18
CA THR A 15 -11.71 -1.56 15.56
C THR A 15 -12.18 -2.95 15.99
N GLY A 16 -11.28 -3.84 16.38
CA GLY A 16 -11.56 -5.25 16.67
C GLY A 16 -12.10 -6.04 15.47
N ARG A 17 -12.15 -5.42 14.27
CA ARG A 17 -12.71 -6.01 13.04
C ARG A 17 -11.64 -6.50 12.09
N GLY A 18 -12.03 -7.44 11.24
CA GLY A 18 -11.13 -8.05 10.26
C GLY A 18 -10.05 -8.92 10.90
N VAL A 19 -9.07 -9.29 10.10
CA VAL A 19 -7.94 -10.11 10.57
C VAL A 19 -6.90 -9.23 11.22
N GLN A 20 -6.81 -9.27 12.54
CA GLN A 20 -5.96 -8.40 13.36
C GLN A 20 -4.45 -8.52 13.03
N SER A 21 -4.00 -9.70 12.60
CA SER A 21 -2.61 -9.88 12.15
C SER A 21 -2.29 -9.04 10.91
N PHE A 22 -3.25 -8.80 10.04
CA PHE A 22 -3.09 -7.88 8.91
C PHE A 22 -3.04 -6.42 9.36
N ALA A 23 -3.90 -6.02 10.31
CA ALA A 23 -3.85 -4.68 10.89
C ALA A 23 -2.47 -4.39 11.52
N PHE A 24 -1.96 -5.33 12.29
CA PHE A 24 -0.62 -5.24 12.89
C PHE A 24 0.47 -5.21 11.82
N GLY A 25 0.45 -6.14 10.85
CA GLY A 25 1.45 -6.22 9.78
C GLY A 25 1.49 -4.97 8.91
N GLY A 26 0.33 -4.35 8.64
CA GLY A 26 0.24 -3.09 7.90
C GLY A 26 0.97 -1.95 8.61
N GLY A 27 0.68 -1.75 9.90
CA GLY A 27 1.35 -0.73 10.71
C GLY A 27 2.84 -1.02 10.91
N ALA A 28 3.20 -2.26 11.22
CA ALA A 28 4.60 -2.68 11.38
C ALA A 28 5.40 -2.45 10.09
N GLY A 29 4.84 -2.76 8.93
CA GLY A 29 5.47 -2.48 7.63
C GLY A 29 5.78 -1.00 7.44
N LEU A 30 4.87 -0.09 7.80
CA LEU A 30 5.12 1.35 7.77
C LEU A 30 6.21 1.80 8.75
N LEU A 31 6.30 1.16 9.92
CA LEU A 31 7.41 1.43 10.86
C LEU A 31 8.75 1.05 10.24
N PHE A 32 8.85 -0.10 9.56
CA PHE A 32 10.07 -0.49 8.83
C PHE A 32 10.42 0.51 7.73
N VAL A 33 9.45 0.97 6.95
CA VAL A 33 9.64 2.02 5.93
C VAL A 33 10.20 3.30 6.55
N SER A 34 9.75 3.67 7.75
CA SER A 34 10.17 4.90 8.42
C SER A 34 11.57 4.82 9.03
N ILE A 35 11.97 3.65 9.50
CA ILE A 35 13.29 3.42 10.14
C ILE A 35 14.38 3.22 9.08
N ALA A 36 14.02 2.67 7.92
CA ALA A 36 14.93 2.38 6.82
C ALA A 36 14.76 3.39 5.66
N PRO A 37 15.31 4.60 5.75
CA PRO A 37 15.18 5.61 4.70
C PRO A 37 15.87 5.15 3.40
N ASN A 38 15.21 5.35 2.28
CA ASN A 38 15.62 4.86 0.95
C ASN A 38 16.84 5.61 0.35
N PHE A 39 17.78 6.13 1.17
CA PHE A 39 18.68 7.17 0.69
C PHE A 39 20.04 6.73 0.13
N LYS A 40 20.69 5.70 0.59
CA LYS A 40 22.07 5.45 0.10
C LYS A 40 22.46 3.97 0.05
N ASP A 41 22.19 3.17 1.05
CA ASP A 41 22.71 1.80 1.12
C ASP A 41 21.75 0.78 0.51
N VAL A 42 22.29 -0.20 -0.19
CA VAL A 42 21.52 -1.23 -0.90
C VAL A 42 20.68 -2.06 0.09
N ASP A 43 21.24 -2.38 1.24
CA ASP A 43 20.58 -3.19 2.27
C ASP A 43 19.41 -2.43 2.90
N VAL A 44 19.61 -1.16 3.24
CA VAL A 44 18.55 -0.28 3.79
C VAL A 44 17.41 -0.09 2.79
N ARG A 45 17.75 0.04 1.50
CA ARG A 45 16.76 0.12 0.42
C ARG A 45 15.91 -1.15 0.31
N THR A 46 16.53 -2.31 0.53
CA THR A 46 15.83 -3.60 0.50
C THR A 46 14.84 -3.71 1.66
N VAL A 47 15.25 -3.32 2.88
CA VAL A 47 14.37 -3.28 4.05
C VAL A 47 13.20 -2.32 3.84
N HIS A 48 13.46 -1.12 3.30
CA HIS A 48 12.42 -0.15 2.96
C HIS A 48 11.39 -0.71 1.99
N LYS A 49 11.84 -1.34 0.90
CA LYS A 49 10.94 -1.96 -0.09
C LYS A 49 10.15 -3.13 0.50
N ALA A 50 10.80 -3.97 1.28
CA ALA A 50 10.13 -5.09 1.96
C ALA A 50 9.06 -4.59 2.93
N GLY A 51 9.35 -3.55 3.71
CA GLY A 51 8.39 -2.90 4.60
C GLY A 51 7.19 -2.31 3.85
N ALA A 52 7.43 -1.63 2.72
CA ALA A 52 6.37 -1.06 1.89
C ALA A 52 5.46 -2.14 1.29
N ILE A 53 6.04 -3.22 0.77
CA ILE A 53 5.28 -4.36 0.22
C ILE A 53 4.48 -5.04 1.33
N LEU A 54 5.09 -5.32 2.48
CA LEU A 54 4.42 -5.91 3.63
C LEU A 54 3.24 -5.05 4.07
N SER A 55 3.47 -3.74 4.25
CA SER A 55 2.41 -2.81 4.63
C SER A 55 1.26 -2.81 3.63
N GLY A 56 1.54 -2.67 2.34
CA GLY A 56 0.52 -2.65 1.30
C GLY A 56 -0.32 -3.93 1.26
N LEU A 57 0.33 -5.10 1.27
CA LEU A 57 -0.35 -6.40 1.25
C LEU A 57 -1.20 -6.61 2.50
N CYS A 58 -0.67 -6.28 3.67
CA CYS A 58 -1.40 -6.43 4.94
C CYS A 58 -2.58 -5.46 5.03
N CYS A 59 -2.42 -4.19 4.60
CA CYS A 59 -3.52 -3.23 4.57
C CYS A 59 -4.66 -3.69 3.65
N ILE A 60 -4.34 -4.12 2.44
CA ILE A 60 -5.34 -4.66 1.50
C ILE A 60 -6.00 -5.92 2.09
N GLY A 61 -5.23 -6.82 2.68
CA GLY A 61 -5.76 -8.03 3.35
C GLY A 61 -6.72 -7.69 4.49
N TRP A 62 -6.40 -6.67 5.30
CA TRP A 62 -7.28 -6.18 6.35
C TRP A 62 -8.57 -5.59 5.74
N CYS A 63 -8.46 -4.71 4.74
CA CYS A 63 -9.60 -4.10 4.06
C CYS A 63 -10.55 -5.15 3.51
N ILE A 64 -10.05 -6.16 2.81
CA ILE A 64 -10.86 -7.27 2.27
C ILE A 64 -11.56 -8.04 3.40
N SER A 65 -10.88 -8.25 4.53
CA SER A 65 -11.43 -9.00 5.66
C SER A 65 -12.51 -8.23 6.43
N VAL A 66 -12.53 -6.91 6.35
CA VAL A 66 -13.53 -6.04 6.99
C VAL A 66 -14.70 -5.77 6.04
N ASN A 67 -14.40 -5.24 4.88
CA ASN A 67 -15.38 -4.90 3.86
C ASN A 67 -14.69 -4.89 2.48
N TRP A 68 -14.96 -5.89 1.67
CA TRP A 68 -14.32 -6.04 0.35
C TRP A 68 -14.84 -5.08 -0.72
N ILE A 69 -16.00 -4.43 -0.50
CA ILE A 69 -16.65 -3.55 -1.50
C ILE A 69 -15.80 -2.29 -1.79
N PRO A 70 -15.36 -1.49 -0.78
CA PRO A 70 -14.47 -0.35 -1.03
C PRO A 70 -13.19 -0.77 -1.75
N THR A 71 -12.59 -1.88 -1.33
CA THR A 71 -11.34 -2.39 -1.91
C THR A 71 -11.49 -2.70 -3.40
N ILE A 72 -12.59 -3.32 -3.82
CA ILE A 72 -12.85 -3.55 -5.25
C ILE A 72 -13.04 -2.24 -6.01
N LEU A 73 -13.83 -1.31 -5.48
CA LEU A 73 -14.07 -0.02 -6.14
C LEU A 73 -12.77 0.77 -6.32
N ILE A 74 -11.94 0.84 -5.28
CA ILE A 74 -10.65 1.54 -5.31
C ILE A 74 -9.67 0.83 -6.23
N SER A 75 -9.65 -0.50 -6.25
CA SER A 75 -8.82 -1.28 -7.18
C SER A 75 -9.22 -1.05 -8.64
N ILE A 76 -10.52 -0.94 -8.93
CA ILE A 76 -11.01 -0.60 -10.28
C ILE A 76 -10.58 0.82 -10.66
N LEU A 77 -10.72 1.79 -9.75
CA LEU A 77 -10.27 3.17 -10.00
C LEU A 77 -8.76 3.22 -10.28
N TYR A 78 -7.97 2.47 -9.51
CA TYR A 78 -6.53 2.37 -9.74
C TYR A 78 -6.21 1.72 -11.08
N LEU A 79 -6.93 0.67 -11.46
CA LEU A 79 -6.78 0.04 -12.78
C LEU A 79 -7.12 1.01 -13.92
N ILE A 80 -8.21 1.77 -13.80
CA ILE A 80 -8.60 2.81 -14.78
C ILE A 80 -7.49 3.88 -14.86
N TYR A 81 -6.96 4.31 -13.72
CA TYR A 81 -5.83 5.24 -13.69
C TYR A 81 -4.61 4.69 -14.43
N LEU A 82 -4.24 3.43 -14.20
CA LEU A 82 -3.13 2.77 -14.88
C LEU A 82 -3.37 2.66 -16.39
N LEU A 83 -4.57 2.27 -16.79
CA LEU A 83 -4.94 2.15 -18.21
C LEU A 83 -4.91 3.52 -18.91
N ARG A 84 -5.41 4.56 -18.25
CA ARG A 84 -5.44 5.91 -18.82
C ARG A 84 -4.06 6.54 -18.94
N ASN A 85 -3.20 6.37 -17.94
CA ASN A 85 -1.87 6.97 -17.92
C ASN A 85 -0.79 6.05 -18.50
N GLY A 86 -1.03 4.74 -18.51
CA GLY A 86 -0.10 3.72 -19.01
C GLY A 86 -0.41 3.24 -20.43
N ALA A 87 -1.63 3.45 -20.93
CA ALA A 87 -2.06 2.91 -22.23
C ALA A 87 -1.25 3.45 -23.42
N ASN A 88 -0.67 4.64 -23.29
CA ASN A 88 0.23 5.17 -24.33
C ASN A 88 1.63 4.54 -24.31
N THR A 89 1.93 3.76 -23.29
CA THR A 89 3.25 3.15 -23.19
C THR A 89 3.27 1.74 -22.60
N ARG A 90 2.20 0.96 -22.63
CA ARG A 90 2.57 -0.41 -22.47
C ARG A 90 2.22 -1.23 -21.25
N ILE A 91 1.18 -1.90 -21.33
CA ILE A 91 1.09 -3.29 -20.83
C ILE A 91 2.30 -4.13 -21.29
N ALA A 92 2.81 -3.91 -22.50
CA ALA A 92 4.01 -4.60 -23.02
C ALA A 92 5.33 -4.26 -22.29
N LYS A 93 5.47 -3.09 -21.67
CA LYS A 93 6.64 -2.75 -20.86
C LYS A 93 6.47 -3.07 -19.36
N LEU A 94 5.29 -3.44 -18.93
CA LEU A 94 5.09 -3.97 -17.57
C LEU A 94 5.87 -5.29 -17.37
N PHE A 95 6.06 -6.03 -18.44
CA PHE A 95 6.85 -7.27 -18.44
C PHE A 95 8.33 -7.06 -18.77
N HIS A 96 8.73 -5.89 -19.26
CA HIS A 96 10.14 -5.53 -19.47
C HIS A 96 10.57 -4.45 -18.49
N LEU A 97 10.93 -4.86 -17.30
CA LEU A 97 11.33 -4.11 -16.11
C LEU A 97 12.57 -3.19 -16.24
N ASN A 98 12.94 -2.73 -17.42
CA ASN A 98 14.17 -1.99 -17.63
C ASN A 98 14.05 -0.45 -17.67
N ASN A 99 12.91 0.15 -17.31
CA ASN A 99 12.78 1.60 -17.28
C ASN A 99 12.38 2.10 -15.88
N THR A 100 13.38 2.35 -15.05
CA THR A 100 13.27 2.73 -13.63
C THR A 100 12.50 4.05 -13.37
N LYS A 101 12.37 4.93 -14.36
CA LYS A 101 11.66 6.22 -14.22
C LYS A 101 10.13 6.08 -14.20
N GLY A 102 9.57 5.13 -14.94
CA GLY A 102 8.11 4.87 -14.93
C GLY A 102 7.65 4.09 -13.70
N LEU A 103 8.53 3.27 -13.12
CA LEU A 103 8.22 2.42 -11.98
C LEU A 103 8.04 3.21 -10.67
N SER A 104 8.78 4.33 -10.49
CA SER A 104 8.69 5.14 -9.27
C SER A 104 7.32 5.82 -9.11
N HIS A 105 6.73 6.32 -10.20
CA HIS A 105 5.40 6.92 -10.16
C HIS A 105 4.29 5.89 -9.94
N TRP A 106 4.41 4.70 -10.51
CA TRP A 106 3.43 3.64 -10.33
C TRP A 106 3.38 3.14 -8.88
N LEU A 107 4.53 2.88 -8.27
CA LEU A 107 4.62 2.47 -6.86
C LEU A 107 4.07 3.55 -5.92
N TYR A 108 4.42 4.81 -6.15
CA TYR A 108 3.89 5.92 -5.37
C TYR A 108 2.36 5.96 -5.38
N TRP A 109 1.75 5.83 -6.56
CA TRP A 109 0.30 5.82 -6.66
C TRP A 109 -0.33 4.56 -6.08
N ALA A 110 0.33 3.41 -6.17
CA ALA A 110 -0.12 2.20 -5.49
C ALA A 110 -0.20 2.40 -3.97
N GLU A 111 0.80 3.04 -3.38
CA GLU A 111 0.82 3.39 -1.96
C GLU A 111 -0.34 4.36 -1.62
N VAL A 112 -0.54 5.40 -2.40
CA VAL A 112 -1.64 6.37 -2.21
C VAL A 112 -3.01 5.67 -2.26
N PHE A 113 -3.23 4.79 -3.23
CA PHE A 113 -4.48 4.05 -3.34
C PHE A 113 -4.68 3.05 -2.19
N ALA A 114 -3.61 2.40 -1.72
CA ALA A 114 -3.68 1.51 -0.57
C ALA A 114 -4.05 2.27 0.73
N PHE A 115 -3.49 3.46 0.94
CA PHE A 115 -3.89 4.33 2.05
C PHE A 115 -5.34 4.80 1.95
N LEU A 116 -5.76 5.20 0.75
CA LEU A 116 -7.14 5.62 0.50
C LEU A 116 -8.11 4.46 0.80
N ASP A 117 -7.80 3.25 0.36
CA ASP A 117 -8.60 2.06 0.61
C ASP A 117 -8.73 1.78 2.12
N THR A 118 -7.61 1.81 2.84
CA THR A 118 -7.62 1.63 4.29
C THR A 118 -8.46 2.69 4.99
N PHE A 119 -8.35 3.95 4.57
CA PHE A 119 -9.11 5.05 5.13
C PHE A 119 -10.61 4.91 4.86
N VAL A 120 -11.01 4.63 3.61
CA VAL A 120 -12.42 4.45 3.24
C VAL A 120 -13.02 3.23 3.94
N THR A 121 -12.27 2.13 4.01
CA THR A 121 -12.73 0.93 4.72
C THR A 121 -12.90 1.19 6.21
N TYR A 122 -11.96 1.90 6.84
CA TYR A 122 -12.07 2.31 8.24
C TYR A 122 -13.35 3.13 8.48
N TRP A 123 -13.61 4.14 7.66
CA TRP A 123 -14.83 4.96 7.78
C TRP A 123 -16.12 4.20 7.48
N SER A 124 -16.07 3.14 6.68
CA SER A 124 -17.24 2.30 6.39
C SER A 124 -17.68 1.43 7.58
N ILE A 125 -16.90 1.39 8.65
CA ILE A 125 -17.21 0.63 9.87
C ILE A 125 -18.13 1.43 10.81
N TYR A 126 -18.04 2.75 10.77
CA TYR A 126 -18.80 3.70 11.59
C TYR A 126 -19.92 4.37 10.80
#